data_75d57bc60084cc92104d357182687a2c
#
_entry.id   75d57bc60084cc92104d357182687a2c
#
_cell.length_a   1.000
_cell.length_b   1.000
_cell.length_c   1.000
_cell.angle_alpha   90.00
_cell.angle_beta   90.00
_cell.angle_gamma   90.00
#
_symmetry.space_group_name_H-M   'P 1'
#
loop_
_entity.id
_entity.type
_entity.pdbx_description
1 polymer ?
#
loop_
_entity_poly.entity_id
_entity_poly.type
_entity_poly.pdbx_seq_one_letter_code
_entity_poly.pdbx_strand_id
1 'polypeptide(L)'
;SALAGGALGLIAKGQESGGLIGEESSFILLQRILELTADRKVPVWCQGGIGLHTAAGAIAGGAFGVVLDSQMALLAECSLPEEIKSDIASMDGSETRLLGGYSVYSRPGLAVAEYAELSASEARQLLADSALLPVGQDAALAKPLATQCANTEGLLHALRMSVVGHIRQATALKPLDENSPLAQAHGTRYPIAQGPMTRVSDTAEFACAVAENGALPFLALSLMAEAQARRLLEATRDSIGQHSWGVGVLGFAPPEILNPQLTLIQEFRPSVVLLAGGRPAQARALVEQGIPAYLHVPSPGLLSLFLKDGARHFIFEGRECGGHVGPRFSFVLWEQQIKLLLEFEHPEQLHLLFAGGIHDERSAAMVAAISAPLAARGAKIGILMGTAYIATHEAVSCGAVNENFRTKVIAGDVTVLLETAPGHATRCLQTNFVDQFNAEKKRLHAAGTDSQTIWKTL
;
A
#
# COMPACT_ATOMS: atom_id res chain seq x y z
N SER A 1 -16.96 -15.57 -19.79
CA SER A 1 -15.87 -14.58 -19.68
C SER A 1 -15.83 -13.68 -20.91
N ALA A 2 -15.30 -12.46 -20.80
CA ALA A 2 -15.22 -11.50 -21.91
C ALA A 2 -14.49 -12.07 -23.16
N LEU A 3 -13.40 -12.81 -22.96
CA LEU A 3 -12.66 -13.46 -24.04
C LEU A 3 -13.46 -14.56 -24.74
N ALA A 4 -14.29 -15.30 -24.01
CA ALA A 4 -15.22 -16.28 -24.64
C ALA A 4 -16.31 -15.58 -25.43
N GLY A 5 -16.64 -14.33 -25.11
CA GLY A 5 -17.56 -13.47 -25.84
C GLY A 5 -16.92 -12.72 -27.01
N GLY A 6 -15.65 -12.99 -27.36
CA GLY A 6 -14.97 -12.41 -28.54
C GLY A 6 -14.22 -11.10 -28.25
N ALA A 7 -13.97 -10.73 -27.00
CA ALA A 7 -13.14 -9.57 -26.68
C ALA A 7 -11.70 -9.77 -27.20
N LEU A 8 -11.14 -8.78 -27.88
CA LEU A 8 -9.79 -8.78 -28.44
C LEU A 8 -8.72 -8.37 -27.44
N GLY A 9 -9.10 -7.78 -26.31
CA GLY A 9 -8.24 -7.32 -25.25
C GLY A 9 -9.03 -7.07 -23.96
N LEU A 10 -8.34 -6.78 -22.86
CA LEU A 10 -8.91 -6.55 -21.56
C LEU A 10 -8.42 -5.22 -20.97
N ILE A 11 -9.25 -4.59 -20.14
CA ILE A 11 -8.85 -3.46 -19.32
C ILE A 11 -8.91 -3.91 -17.86
N ALA A 12 -7.76 -3.93 -17.18
CA ALA A 12 -7.66 -4.11 -15.75
C ALA A 12 -8.02 -2.77 -15.07
N LYS A 13 -9.31 -2.57 -14.79
CA LYS A 13 -9.83 -1.35 -14.17
C LYS A 13 -9.92 -1.53 -12.66
N GLY A 14 -9.01 -0.89 -11.93
CA GLY A 14 -8.92 -0.98 -10.48
C GLY A 14 -9.95 -0.15 -9.72
N GLN A 15 -10.10 -0.46 -8.43
CA GLN A 15 -11.05 0.19 -7.52
C GLN A 15 -10.77 1.69 -7.31
N GLU A 16 -9.53 2.14 -7.51
CA GLU A 16 -9.13 3.54 -7.47
C GLU A 16 -9.58 4.37 -8.67
N SER A 17 -10.10 3.73 -9.73
CA SER A 17 -10.74 4.40 -10.87
C SER A 17 -12.13 4.90 -10.52
N GLY A 18 -12.65 5.85 -11.32
CA GLY A 18 -14.01 6.34 -11.19
C GLY A 18 -15.09 5.44 -11.81
N GLY A 19 -16.34 5.60 -11.37
CA GLY A 19 -17.50 4.91 -11.92
C GLY A 19 -17.58 3.45 -11.49
N LEU A 20 -18.19 2.60 -12.33
CA LEU A 20 -18.36 1.17 -12.04
C LEU A 20 -17.00 0.47 -11.96
N ILE A 21 -16.73 -0.20 -10.84
CA ILE A 21 -15.44 -0.83 -10.51
C ILE A 21 -15.63 -2.21 -9.88
N GLY A 22 -14.55 -2.99 -9.86
CA GLY A 22 -14.43 -4.22 -9.07
C GLY A 22 -13.90 -3.98 -7.65
N GLU A 23 -13.49 -5.03 -6.99
CA GLU A 23 -13.00 -4.98 -5.60
C GLU A 23 -11.47 -4.84 -5.50
N GLU A 24 -10.75 -5.19 -6.56
CA GLU A 24 -9.29 -5.18 -6.59
C GLU A 24 -8.74 -3.85 -7.11
N SER A 25 -7.57 -3.43 -6.60
CA SER A 25 -6.84 -2.32 -7.18
C SER A 25 -6.26 -2.67 -8.55
N SER A 26 -5.93 -1.67 -9.35
CA SER A 26 -5.30 -1.86 -10.67
C SER A 26 -3.98 -2.63 -10.54
N PHE A 27 -3.20 -2.37 -9.47
CA PHE A 27 -1.95 -3.06 -9.20
C PHE A 27 -2.13 -4.58 -9.03
N ILE A 28 -3.13 -5.01 -8.27
CA ILE A 28 -3.45 -6.43 -8.06
C ILE A 28 -4.14 -7.03 -9.29
N LEU A 29 -5.16 -6.35 -9.80
CA LEU A 29 -5.97 -6.85 -10.91
C LEU A 29 -5.15 -7.06 -12.19
N LEU A 30 -4.21 -6.15 -12.48
CA LEU A 30 -3.29 -6.29 -13.61
C LEU A 30 -2.47 -7.57 -13.51
N GLN A 31 -1.83 -7.83 -12.37
CA GLN A 31 -1.02 -9.02 -12.12
C GLN A 31 -1.86 -10.29 -12.33
N ARG A 32 -3.04 -10.34 -11.70
CA ARG A 32 -3.97 -11.48 -11.77
C ARG A 32 -4.45 -11.75 -13.20
N ILE A 33 -4.84 -10.70 -13.96
CA ILE A 33 -5.29 -10.87 -15.34
C ILE A 33 -4.14 -11.35 -16.24
N LEU A 34 -2.93 -10.81 -16.07
CA LEU A 34 -1.77 -11.22 -16.85
C LEU A 34 -1.40 -12.68 -16.59
N GLU A 35 -1.49 -13.15 -15.35
CA GLU A 35 -1.30 -14.57 -15.00
C GLU A 35 -2.37 -15.45 -15.64
N LEU A 36 -3.65 -15.11 -15.49
CA LEU A 36 -4.77 -15.86 -16.06
C LEU A 36 -4.80 -15.88 -17.61
N THR A 37 -4.08 -14.98 -18.26
CA THR A 37 -4.05 -14.85 -19.73
C THR A 37 -2.68 -15.14 -20.32
N ALA A 38 -1.72 -15.62 -19.54
CA ALA A 38 -0.34 -15.85 -19.96
C ALA A 38 -0.24 -16.70 -21.24
N ASP A 39 -1.04 -17.77 -21.36
CA ASP A 39 -1.07 -18.67 -22.51
C ASP A 39 -1.78 -18.10 -23.75
N ARG A 40 -2.49 -16.98 -23.62
CA ARG A 40 -3.39 -16.47 -24.67
C ARG A 40 -2.87 -15.25 -25.42
N LYS A 41 -1.78 -14.63 -24.95
CA LYS A 41 -1.19 -13.39 -25.51
C LYS A 41 -2.20 -12.27 -25.73
N VAL A 42 -3.17 -12.12 -24.81
CA VAL A 42 -4.21 -11.10 -24.87
C VAL A 42 -3.62 -9.77 -24.42
N PRO A 43 -3.77 -8.68 -25.19
CA PRO A 43 -3.35 -7.35 -24.71
C PRO A 43 -4.20 -6.92 -23.50
N VAL A 44 -3.52 -6.50 -22.43
CA VAL A 44 -4.15 -6.00 -21.20
C VAL A 44 -3.73 -4.57 -20.96
N TRP A 45 -4.68 -3.66 -20.85
CA TRP A 45 -4.47 -2.28 -20.45
C TRP A 45 -4.73 -2.12 -18.96
N CYS A 46 -3.98 -1.23 -18.30
CA CYS A 46 -4.15 -0.89 -16.89
C CYS A 46 -4.88 0.44 -16.74
N GLN A 47 -5.94 0.49 -15.95
CA GLN A 47 -6.71 1.69 -15.61
C GLN A 47 -6.85 1.83 -14.09
N GLY A 48 -6.55 3.00 -13.57
CA GLY A 48 -6.64 3.34 -12.15
C GLY A 48 -5.27 3.67 -11.54
N GLY A 49 -5.18 4.81 -10.87
CA GLY A 49 -3.94 5.28 -10.25
C GLY A 49 -2.79 5.58 -11.22
N ILE A 50 -3.08 5.74 -12.51
CA ILE A 50 -2.08 5.95 -13.53
C ILE A 50 -1.62 7.41 -13.56
N GLY A 51 -0.34 7.60 -13.29
CA GLY A 51 0.40 8.84 -13.48
C GLY A 51 1.70 8.59 -14.23
N LEU A 52 2.67 9.51 -14.14
CA LEU A 52 3.92 9.40 -14.90
C LEU A 52 4.82 8.26 -14.40
N HIS A 53 4.80 7.98 -13.10
CA HIS A 53 5.61 6.94 -12.49
C HIS A 53 4.92 5.57 -12.56
N THR A 54 3.66 5.51 -12.21
CA THR A 54 2.89 4.26 -12.15
C THR A 54 2.59 3.68 -13.54
N ALA A 55 2.51 4.52 -14.58
CA ALA A 55 2.46 4.05 -15.97
C ALA A 55 3.68 3.18 -16.32
N ALA A 56 4.89 3.59 -15.89
CA ALA A 56 6.10 2.80 -16.10
C ALA A 56 6.04 1.45 -15.36
N GLY A 57 5.49 1.45 -14.13
CA GLY A 57 5.26 0.22 -13.37
C GLY A 57 4.30 -0.73 -14.08
N ALA A 58 3.15 -0.23 -14.54
CA ALA A 58 2.18 -1.04 -15.27
C ALA A 58 2.80 -1.69 -16.52
N ILE A 59 3.55 -0.93 -17.31
CA ILE A 59 4.25 -1.45 -18.51
C ILE A 59 5.34 -2.46 -18.14
N ALA A 60 6.14 -2.18 -17.11
CA ALA A 60 7.17 -3.10 -16.62
C ALA A 60 6.56 -4.43 -16.11
N GLY A 61 5.35 -4.37 -15.52
CA GLY A 61 4.58 -5.54 -15.10
C GLY A 61 4.00 -6.37 -16.24
N GLY A 62 4.01 -5.85 -17.49
CA GLY A 62 3.52 -6.53 -18.69
C GLY A 62 2.22 -5.97 -19.26
N ALA A 63 1.73 -4.83 -18.80
CA ALA A 63 0.61 -4.16 -19.45
C ALA A 63 0.96 -3.78 -20.89
N PHE A 64 0.02 -3.97 -21.80
CA PHE A 64 0.15 -3.53 -23.19
C PHE A 64 0.10 -2.00 -23.32
N GLY A 65 -0.62 -1.35 -22.40
CA GLY A 65 -0.79 0.09 -22.35
C GLY A 65 -1.50 0.51 -21.09
N VAL A 66 -1.77 1.81 -20.96
CA VAL A 66 -2.51 2.40 -19.85
C VAL A 66 -3.75 3.15 -20.35
N VAL A 67 -4.75 3.26 -19.50
CA VAL A 67 -5.98 4.03 -19.75
C VAL A 67 -6.05 5.15 -18.72
N LEU A 68 -6.26 6.38 -19.22
CA LEU A 68 -6.48 7.56 -18.39
C LEU A 68 -7.97 7.93 -18.41
N ASP A 69 -8.44 8.46 -17.31
CA ASP A 69 -9.84 8.84 -17.09
C ASP A 69 -9.89 10.16 -16.30
N SER A 70 -10.22 10.12 -15.02
CA SER A 70 -10.32 11.26 -14.11
C SER A 70 -9.05 12.14 -14.10
N GLN A 71 -7.89 11.56 -14.36
CA GLN A 71 -6.60 12.25 -14.41
C GLN A 71 -6.54 13.34 -15.50
N MET A 72 -7.38 13.24 -16.54
CA MET A 72 -7.44 14.21 -17.64
C MET A 72 -8.42 15.37 -17.38
N ALA A 73 -9.15 15.34 -16.28
CA ALA A 73 -10.26 16.27 -15.99
C ALA A 73 -9.86 17.75 -15.93
N LEU A 74 -8.60 18.07 -15.71
CA LEU A 74 -8.10 19.44 -15.58
C LEU A 74 -7.22 19.88 -16.76
N LEU A 75 -7.10 19.07 -17.81
CA LEU A 75 -6.39 19.45 -19.03
C LEU A 75 -7.19 20.50 -19.83
N ALA A 76 -6.49 21.24 -20.68
CA ALA A 76 -7.07 22.35 -21.44
C ALA A 76 -8.28 21.95 -22.33
N GLU A 77 -8.28 20.72 -22.85
CA GLU A 77 -9.35 20.24 -23.73
C GLU A 77 -10.57 19.72 -22.95
N CYS A 78 -10.49 19.61 -21.63
CA CYS A 78 -11.61 19.11 -20.83
C CYS A 78 -12.73 20.13 -20.72
N SER A 79 -13.94 19.75 -21.12
CA SER A 79 -15.13 20.59 -21.14
C SER A 79 -15.98 20.53 -19.88
N LEU A 80 -15.49 19.92 -18.78
CA LEU A 80 -16.20 19.90 -17.51
C LEU A 80 -16.44 21.33 -16.99
N PRO A 81 -17.58 21.57 -16.30
CA PRO A 81 -17.84 22.85 -15.64
C PRO A 81 -16.74 23.22 -14.65
N GLU A 82 -16.42 24.51 -14.56
CA GLU A 82 -15.34 25.00 -13.67
C GLU A 82 -15.56 24.67 -12.20
N GLU A 83 -16.81 24.57 -11.75
CA GLU A 83 -17.14 24.14 -10.40
C GLU A 83 -16.67 22.67 -10.15
N ILE A 84 -16.93 21.77 -11.10
CA ILE A 84 -16.47 20.37 -11.00
C ILE A 84 -14.94 20.28 -11.11
N LYS A 85 -14.31 21.08 -11.97
CA LYS A 85 -12.86 21.16 -12.06
C LYS A 85 -12.25 21.64 -10.75
N SER A 86 -12.87 22.62 -10.07
CA SER A 86 -12.44 23.11 -8.77
C SER A 86 -12.51 22.02 -7.69
N ASP A 87 -13.60 21.25 -7.68
CA ASP A 87 -13.74 20.11 -6.76
C ASP A 87 -12.60 19.10 -6.99
N ILE A 88 -12.40 18.67 -8.26
CA ILE A 88 -11.34 17.72 -8.62
C ILE A 88 -9.94 18.28 -8.27
N ALA A 89 -9.70 19.55 -8.51
CA ALA A 89 -8.42 20.19 -8.21
C ALA A 89 -8.07 20.23 -6.71
N SER A 90 -9.06 20.08 -5.84
CA SER A 90 -8.88 20.03 -4.38
C SER A 90 -8.68 18.61 -3.84
N MET A 91 -8.92 17.57 -4.63
CA MET A 91 -8.89 16.18 -4.17
C MET A 91 -7.46 15.71 -3.86
N ASP A 92 -7.35 14.92 -2.80
CA ASP A 92 -6.10 14.25 -2.40
C ASP A 92 -6.17 12.70 -2.49
N GLY A 93 -7.34 12.16 -2.89
CA GLY A 93 -7.62 10.73 -3.05
C GLY A 93 -8.29 10.08 -1.84
N SER A 94 -8.58 10.83 -0.78
CA SER A 94 -9.30 10.32 0.40
C SER A 94 -10.81 10.56 0.37
N GLU A 95 -11.29 11.40 -0.55
CA GLU A 95 -12.67 11.90 -0.60
C GLU A 95 -13.65 10.94 -1.26
N THR A 96 -13.14 9.96 -2.02
CA THR A 96 -13.98 9.04 -2.78
C THR A 96 -14.59 7.97 -1.90
N ARG A 97 -15.77 7.49 -2.30
CA ARG A 97 -16.54 6.46 -1.62
C ARG A 97 -16.99 5.38 -2.61
N LEU A 98 -17.20 4.18 -2.08
CA LEU A 98 -17.76 3.07 -2.84
C LEU A 98 -19.25 2.98 -2.53
N LEU A 99 -20.09 3.21 -3.53
CA LEU A 99 -21.57 3.16 -3.42
C LEU A 99 -22.14 2.29 -4.53
N GLY A 100 -22.85 1.22 -4.18
CA GLY A 100 -23.52 0.32 -5.12
C GLY A 100 -22.60 -0.24 -6.24
N GLY A 101 -21.31 -0.45 -5.95
CA GLY A 101 -20.31 -0.89 -6.92
C GLY A 101 -19.70 0.23 -7.77
N TYR A 102 -20.00 1.49 -7.44
CA TYR A 102 -19.41 2.67 -8.10
C TYR A 102 -18.43 3.38 -7.16
N SER A 103 -17.25 3.70 -7.68
CA SER A 103 -16.34 4.65 -7.05
C SER A 103 -16.77 6.06 -7.44
N VAL A 104 -17.09 6.87 -6.43
CA VAL A 104 -17.69 8.19 -6.61
C VAL A 104 -17.12 9.21 -5.63
N TYR A 105 -17.17 10.48 -6.01
CA TYR A 105 -16.99 11.61 -5.12
C TYR A 105 -18.36 12.17 -4.73
N SER A 106 -18.60 12.28 -3.43
CA SER A 106 -19.79 12.92 -2.88
C SER A 106 -19.51 14.40 -2.68
N ARG A 107 -20.22 15.25 -3.40
CA ARG A 107 -20.09 16.71 -3.30
C ARG A 107 -20.45 17.19 -1.89
N PRO A 108 -19.82 18.27 -1.37
CA PRO A 108 -20.16 18.83 -0.07
C PRO A 108 -21.66 19.14 0.06
N GLY A 109 -22.24 18.77 1.21
CA GLY A 109 -23.67 18.97 1.48
C GLY A 109 -24.54 17.72 1.24
N LEU A 110 -24.00 16.67 0.64
CA LEU A 110 -24.67 15.37 0.56
C LEU A 110 -24.32 14.51 1.77
N ALA A 111 -25.33 14.06 2.51
CA ALA A 111 -25.13 13.17 3.66
C ALA A 111 -24.77 11.77 3.20
N VAL A 112 -23.47 11.48 3.07
CA VAL A 112 -22.96 10.17 2.58
C VAL A 112 -23.45 9.00 3.44
N ALA A 113 -23.75 9.22 4.71
CA ALA A 113 -24.29 8.19 5.60
C ALA A 113 -25.64 7.63 5.14
N GLU A 114 -26.43 8.42 4.40
CA GLU A 114 -27.73 8.00 3.87
C GLU A 114 -27.59 7.05 2.67
N TYR A 115 -26.40 6.96 2.05
CA TYR A 115 -26.15 6.21 0.82
C TYR A 115 -25.32 4.93 1.03
N ALA A 116 -24.94 4.59 2.25
CA ALA A 116 -24.00 3.49 2.55
C ALA A 116 -24.50 2.09 2.10
N GLU A 117 -25.78 1.93 1.79
CA GLU A 117 -26.38 0.67 1.37
C GLU A 117 -27.14 0.74 0.02
N LEU A 118 -26.77 1.70 -0.83
CA LEU A 118 -27.42 1.83 -2.14
C LEU A 118 -27.18 0.57 -3.01
N SER A 119 -28.24 0.13 -3.66
CA SER A 119 -28.12 -0.79 -4.79
C SER A 119 -27.42 -0.12 -5.99
N ALA A 120 -26.92 -0.92 -6.90
CA ALA A 120 -26.29 -0.41 -8.13
C ALA A 120 -27.27 0.45 -8.98
N SER A 121 -28.58 0.16 -8.94
CA SER A 121 -29.62 0.93 -9.63
C SER A 121 -29.81 2.31 -9.02
N GLU A 122 -29.87 2.40 -7.69
CA GLU A 122 -30.00 3.67 -6.95
C GLU A 122 -28.77 4.55 -7.12
N ALA A 123 -27.56 3.97 -7.04
CA ALA A 123 -26.31 4.69 -7.31
C ALA A 123 -26.29 5.26 -8.73
N ARG A 124 -26.76 4.49 -9.72
CA ARG A 124 -26.86 4.95 -11.11
C ARG A 124 -27.81 6.13 -11.26
N GLN A 125 -28.92 6.14 -10.54
CA GLN A 125 -29.87 7.25 -10.57
C GLN A 125 -29.24 8.54 -10.02
N LEU A 126 -28.58 8.46 -8.87
CA LEU A 126 -27.87 9.61 -8.27
C LEU A 126 -26.74 10.15 -9.16
N LEU A 127 -26.07 9.27 -9.91
CA LEU A 127 -25.09 9.68 -10.93
C LEU A 127 -25.76 10.43 -12.07
N ALA A 128 -26.93 9.96 -12.52
CA ALA A 128 -27.70 10.63 -13.58
C ALA A 128 -28.19 12.02 -13.16
N ASP A 129 -28.53 12.18 -11.87
CA ASP A 129 -28.96 13.45 -11.29
C ASP A 129 -27.79 14.40 -10.95
N SER A 130 -26.54 14.02 -11.30
CA SER A 130 -25.30 14.77 -11.04
C SER A 130 -25.03 15.10 -9.56
N ALA A 131 -25.71 14.42 -8.65
CA ALA A 131 -25.46 14.54 -7.20
C ALA A 131 -24.11 13.91 -6.80
N LEU A 132 -23.72 12.85 -7.51
CA LEU A 132 -22.44 12.16 -7.36
C LEU A 132 -21.61 12.33 -8.63
N LEU A 133 -20.30 12.45 -8.48
CA LEU A 133 -19.37 12.43 -9.61
C LEU A 133 -18.71 11.04 -9.71
N PRO A 134 -18.71 10.40 -10.90
CA PRO A 134 -18.11 9.07 -11.08
C PRO A 134 -16.58 9.15 -11.20
N VAL A 135 -15.92 9.69 -10.19
CA VAL A 135 -14.46 9.82 -10.11
C VAL A 135 -13.91 8.96 -8.97
N GLY A 136 -12.72 8.43 -9.17
CA GLY A 136 -12.01 7.60 -8.20
C GLY A 136 -10.88 8.36 -7.49
N GLN A 137 -10.11 7.64 -6.70
CA GLN A 137 -8.94 8.19 -6.01
C GLN A 137 -7.92 8.78 -6.99
N ASP A 138 -7.84 8.25 -8.20
CA ASP A 138 -6.94 8.70 -9.25
C ASP A 138 -7.24 10.12 -9.77
N ALA A 139 -8.41 10.68 -9.46
CA ALA A 139 -8.72 12.10 -9.71
C ALA A 139 -7.74 13.05 -8.96
N ALA A 140 -7.17 12.62 -7.85
CA ALA A 140 -6.13 13.36 -7.13
C ALA A 140 -4.84 13.58 -7.96
N LEU A 141 -4.66 12.83 -9.05
CA LEU A 141 -3.54 12.97 -9.97
C LEU A 141 -3.80 14.04 -11.07
N ALA A 142 -5.04 14.50 -11.22
CA ALA A 142 -5.41 15.43 -12.28
C ALA A 142 -4.67 16.78 -12.17
N LYS A 143 -4.67 17.40 -10.99
CA LYS A 143 -4.00 18.70 -10.77
C LYS A 143 -2.48 18.63 -11.00
N PRO A 144 -1.74 17.66 -10.41
CA PRO A 144 -0.32 17.50 -10.72
C PRO A 144 -0.02 17.32 -12.20
N LEU A 145 -0.80 16.50 -12.89
CA LEU A 145 -0.61 16.24 -14.31
C LEU A 145 -0.93 17.46 -15.19
N ALA A 146 -2.04 18.16 -14.94
CA ALA A 146 -2.40 19.37 -15.65
C ALA A 146 -1.38 20.51 -15.44
N THR A 147 -0.82 20.62 -14.22
CA THR A 147 0.24 21.61 -13.95
C THR A 147 1.50 21.32 -14.75
N GLN A 148 1.85 20.05 -14.94
CA GLN A 148 3.07 19.65 -15.63
C GLN A 148 2.90 19.59 -17.16
N CYS A 149 1.73 19.16 -17.66
CA CYS A 149 1.54 18.80 -19.06
C CYS A 149 0.64 19.78 -19.81
N ALA A 150 -0.18 20.58 -19.13
CA ALA A 150 -1.13 21.58 -19.63
C ALA A 150 -2.25 21.03 -20.54
N ASN A 151 -1.96 20.15 -21.48
CA ASN A 151 -2.91 19.62 -22.48
C ASN A 151 -2.68 18.11 -22.75
N THR A 152 -3.57 17.51 -23.52
CA THR A 152 -3.55 16.07 -23.82
C THR A 152 -2.29 15.65 -24.58
N GLU A 153 -1.82 16.44 -25.54
CA GLU A 153 -0.61 16.14 -26.29
C GLU A 153 0.62 16.12 -25.37
N GLY A 154 0.76 17.13 -24.52
CA GLY A 154 1.82 17.22 -23.51
C GLY A 154 1.81 16.04 -22.54
N LEU A 155 0.61 15.62 -22.11
CA LEU A 155 0.46 14.47 -21.21
C LEU A 155 0.88 13.16 -21.88
N LEU A 156 0.43 12.90 -23.13
CA LEU A 156 0.81 11.69 -23.86
C LEU A 156 2.32 11.64 -24.14
N HIS A 157 2.92 12.79 -24.48
CA HIS A 157 4.36 12.88 -24.65
C HIS A 157 5.10 12.59 -23.31
N ALA A 158 4.69 13.22 -22.22
CA ALA A 158 5.29 13.04 -20.89
C ALA A 158 5.20 11.58 -20.43
N LEU A 159 4.04 10.92 -20.58
CA LEU A 159 3.84 9.50 -20.26
C LEU A 159 4.81 8.62 -21.05
N ARG A 160 4.90 8.81 -22.37
CA ARG A 160 5.81 8.04 -23.22
C ARG A 160 7.27 8.20 -22.79
N MET A 161 7.70 9.44 -22.55
CA MET A 161 9.06 9.74 -22.12
C MET A 161 9.35 9.16 -20.73
N SER A 162 8.39 9.26 -19.82
CA SER A 162 8.50 8.73 -18.48
C SER A 162 8.64 7.20 -18.49
N VAL A 163 7.76 6.48 -19.18
CA VAL A 163 7.83 5.01 -19.31
C VAL A 163 9.21 4.57 -19.82
N VAL A 164 9.68 5.17 -20.92
CA VAL A 164 11.01 4.82 -21.48
C VAL A 164 12.13 5.15 -20.53
N GLY A 165 12.08 6.32 -19.89
CA GLY A 165 13.11 6.78 -18.95
C GLY A 165 13.20 5.90 -17.71
N HIS A 166 12.06 5.59 -17.09
CA HIS A 166 11.98 4.76 -15.89
C HIS A 166 12.47 3.34 -16.13
N ILE A 167 12.04 2.71 -17.23
CA ILE A 167 12.47 1.34 -17.56
C ILE A 167 13.99 1.30 -17.83
N ARG A 168 14.53 2.30 -18.53
CA ARG A 168 16.00 2.41 -18.72
C ARG A 168 16.72 2.54 -17.39
N GLN A 169 16.28 3.43 -16.53
CA GLN A 169 16.87 3.64 -15.20
C GLN A 169 16.78 2.39 -14.35
N ALA A 170 15.61 1.74 -14.29
CA ALA A 170 15.40 0.50 -13.54
C ALA A 170 16.35 -0.61 -14.02
N THR A 171 16.50 -0.77 -15.35
CA THR A 171 17.40 -1.76 -15.95
C THR A 171 18.88 -1.47 -15.67
N ALA A 172 19.26 -0.20 -15.68
CA ALA A 172 20.66 0.21 -15.45
C ALA A 172 21.04 0.17 -13.97
N LEU A 173 20.15 0.62 -13.08
CA LEU A 173 20.42 0.77 -11.65
C LEU A 173 20.08 -0.48 -10.83
N LYS A 174 19.13 -1.28 -11.31
CA LYS A 174 18.67 -2.51 -10.65
C LYS A 174 18.39 -2.30 -9.14
N PRO A 175 17.49 -1.38 -8.77
CA PRO A 175 17.34 -0.93 -7.39
C PRO A 175 16.90 -2.02 -6.41
N LEU A 176 16.33 -3.12 -6.92
CA LEU A 176 15.88 -4.27 -6.12
C LEU A 176 16.74 -5.53 -6.31
N ASP A 177 17.90 -5.41 -6.95
CA ASP A 177 18.82 -6.54 -7.15
C ASP A 177 19.62 -6.85 -5.87
N GLU A 178 20.30 -7.98 -5.90
CA GLU A 178 21.23 -8.40 -4.85
C GLU A 178 22.30 -7.32 -4.61
N ASN A 179 22.62 -7.09 -3.34
CA ASN A 179 23.59 -6.07 -2.91
C ASN A 179 23.30 -4.63 -3.37
N SER A 180 22.04 -4.31 -3.67
CA SER A 180 21.62 -2.94 -3.97
C SER A 180 21.87 -1.99 -2.78
N PRO A 181 21.79 -0.67 -2.97
CA PRO A 181 22.11 0.30 -1.91
C PRO A 181 21.30 0.11 -0.61
N LEU A 182 20.02 -0.33 -0.70
CA LEU A 182 19.25 -0.61 0.51
C LEU A 182 19.67 -1.93 1.16
N ALA A 183 19.94 -2.96 0.37
CA ALA A 183 20.44 -4.23 0.90
C ALA A 183 21.74 -4.02 1.68
N GLN A 184 22.69 -3.25 1.13
CA GLN A 184 23.92 -2.88 1.82
C GLN A 184 23.67 -2.09 3.10
N ALA A 185 22.74 -1.11 3.07
CA ALA A 185 22.39 -0.31 4.24
C ALA A 185 21.73 -1.15 5.35
N HIS A 186 21.02 -2.21 5.00
CA HIS A 186 20.42 -3.14 5.95
C HIS A 186 21.38 -4.25 6.40
N GLY A 187 22.50 -4.45 5.72
CA GLY A 187 23.38 -5.60 5.94
C GLY A 187 22.74 -6.93 5.51
N THR A 188 21.93 -6.91 4.46
CA THR A 188 21.23 -8.06 3.88
C THR A 188 21.71 -8.33 2.47
N ARG A 189 21.38 -9.50 1.92
CA ARG A 189 21.66 -9.85 0.53
C ARG A 189 20.71 -9.14 -0.44
N TYR A 190 19.42 -9.09 -0.07
CA TYR A 190 18.36 -8.51 -0.89
C TYR A 190 17.73 -7.30 -0.17
N PRO A 191 17.25 -6.28 -0.91
CA PRO A 191 16.52 -5.15 -0.33
C PRO A 191 15.05 -5.51 -0.04
N ILE A 192 14.86 -6.68 0.56
CA ILE A 192 13.56 -7.25 0.91
C ILE A 192 13.44 -7.30 2.42
N ALA A 193 12.34 -6.76 2.94
CA ALA A 193 11.99 -6.87 4.34
C ALA A 193 10.74 -7.75 4.50
N GLN A 194 10.78 -8.68 5.44
CA GLN A 194 9.59 -9.38 5.92
C GLN A 194 8.95 -8.50 7.00
N GLY A 195 7.73 -8.04 6.74
CA GLY A 195 7.01 -7.10 7.62
C GLY A 195 6.62 -7.69 8.97
N PRO A 196 6.56 -6.88 10.04
CA PRO A 196 6.14 -7.34 11.36
C PRO A 196 4.64 -7.68 11.35
N MET A 197 4.30 -8.94 11.31
CA MET A 197 2.94 -9.46 11.31
C MET A 197 2.58 -9.98 12.71
N THR A 198 1.61 -9.34 13.36
CA THR A 198 1.12 -9.76 14.68
C THR A 198 0.68 -11.22 14.68
N ARG A 199 1.16 -12.01 15.65
CA ARG A 199 0.91 -13.47 15.79
C ARG A 199 1.39 -14.31 14.60
N VAL A 200 2.36 -13.81 13.84
CA VAL A 200 3.04 -14.53 12.77
C VAL A 200 4.55 -14.33 12.92
N SER A 201 5.00 -13.06 12.97
CA SER A 201 6.43 -12.73 13.09
C SER A 201 6.86 -12.66 14.56
N ASP A 202 6.56 -13.70 15.33
CA ASP A 202 6.76 -13.76 16.78
C ASP A 202 7.51 -15.03 17.23
N THR A 203 8.27 -15.66 16.32
CA THR A 203 9.19 -16.75 16.59
C THR A 203 10.61 -16.41 16.12
N ALA A 204 11.61 -16.79 16.88
CA ALA A 204 13.02 -16.60 16.53
C ALA A 204 13.41 -17.43 15.31
N GLU A 205 12.89 -18.65 15.22
CA GLU A 205 13.13 -19.60 14.12
C GLU A 205 12.69 -19.04 12.77
N PHE A 206 11.53 -18.36 12.73
CA PHE A 206 11.05 -17.74 11.50
C PHE A 206 11.92 -16.54 11.10
N ALA A 207 12.33 -15.72 12.08
CA ALA A 207 13.25 -14.62 11.81
C ALA A 207 14.60 -15.14 11.27
N CYS A 208 15.14 -16.22 11.85
CA CYS A 208 16.36 -16.86 11.36
C CYS A 208 16.20 -17.35 9.92
N ALA A 209 15.11 -18.07 9.61
CA ALA A 209 14.86 -18.57 8.26
C ALA A 209 14.79 -17.43 7.22
N VAL A 210 14.18 -16.31 7.54
CA VAL A 210 14.13 -15.12 6.68
C VAL A 210 15.53 -14.53 6.49
N ALA A 211 16.30 -14.39 7.57
CA ALA A 211 17.64 -13.79 7.55
C ALA A 211 18.65 -14.66 6.78
N GLU A 212 18.64 -15.98 6.98
CA GLU A 212 19.48 -16.95 6.28
C GLU A 212 19.24 -16.95 4.76
N ASN A 213 18.01 -16.61 4.33
CA ASN A 213 17.66 -16.44 2.93
C ASN A 213 17.94 -15.02 2.40
N GLY A 214 18.62 -14.18 3.17
CA GLY A 214 19.16 -12.90 2.72
C GLY A 214 18.21 -11.72 2.75
N ALA A 215 17.06 -11.85 3.40
CA ALA A 215 16.10 -10.76 3.62
C ALA A 215 16.18 -10.24 5.07
N LEU A 216 15.59 -9.07 5.33
CA LEU A 216 15.52 -8.47 6.66
C LEU A 216 14.25 -8.93 7.38
N PRO A 217 14.33 -9.79 8.42
CA PRO A 217 13.16 -10.13 9.23
C PRO A 217 12.79 -9.01 10.20
N PHE A 218 11.50 -8.77 10.40
CA PHE A 218 10.98 -7.96 11.49
C PHE A 218 10.18 -8.81 12.47
N LEU A 219 10.59 -8.82 13.73
CA LEU A 219 9.78 -9.35 14.82
C LEU A 219 8.64 -8.40 15.16
N ALA A 220 7.44 -8.91 15.38
CA ALA A 220 6.27 -8.11 15.76
C ALA A 220 6.06 -8.16 17.27
N LEU A 221 6.42 -7.11 17.99
CA LEU A 221 6.14 -7.04 19.43
C LEU A 221 4.67 -6.68 19.70
N SER A 222 4.04 -5.89 18.83
CA SER A 222 2.61 -5.55 18.89
C SER A 222 2.16 -5.15 20.31
N LEU A 223 1.25 -5.92 20.90
CA LEU A 223 0.75 -5.72 22.25
C LEU A 223 1.36 -6.71 23.26
N MET A 224 2.54 -7.26 22.99
CA MET A 224 3.22 -8.18 23.91
C MET A 224 3.58 -7.48 25.21
N ALA A 225 3.35 -8.19 26.34
CA ALA A 225 3.88 -7.79 27.62
C ALA A 225 5.41 -7.88 27.63
N GLU A 226 6.08 -7.07 28.45
CA GLU A 226 7.54 -6.97 28.51
C GLU A 226 8.24 -8.34 28.62
N ALA A 227 7.78 -9.21 29.53
CA ALA A 227 8.39 -10.53 29.74
C ALA A 227 8.30 -11.44 28.49
N GLN A 228 7.23 -11.32 27.70
CA GLN A 228 7.08 -12.07 26.46
C GLN A 228 7.99 -11.49 25.37
N ALA A 229 8.00 -10.17 25.21
CA ALA A 229 8.87 -9.47 24.26
C ALA A 229 10.35 -9.77 24.56
N ARG A 230 10.77 -9.72 25.83
CA ARG A 230 12.15 -10.04 26.25
C ARG A 230 12.55 -11.45 25.84
N ARG A 231 11.75 -12.46 26.14
CA ARG A 231 12.04 -13.86 25.75
C ARG A 231 12.21 -14.02 24.24
N LEU A 232 11.34 -13.37 23.44
CA LEU A 232 11.45 -13.41 21.98
C LEU A 232 12.74 -12.76 21.50
N LEU A 233 13.11 -11.60 22.04
CA LEU A 233 14.34 -10.88 21.67
C LEU A 233 15.60 -11.65 22.08
N GLU A 234 15.62 -12.27 23.29
CA GLU A 234 16.70 -13.15 23.75
C GLU A 234 16.87 -14.34 22.81
N ALA A 235 15.80 -15.08 22.54
CA ALA A 235 15.83 -16.24 21.65
C ALA A 235 16.32 -15.86 20.22
N THR A 236 15.86 -14.72 19.72
CA THR A 236 16.28 -14.24 18.39
C THR A 236 17.77 -13.85 18.39
N ARG A 237 18.23 -13.03 19.34
CA ARG A 237 19.64 -12.65 19.45
C ARG A 237 20.56 -13.87 19.54
N ASP A 238 20.16 -14.87 20.31
CA ASP A 238 20.99 -16.06 20.57
C ASP A 238 21.05 -17.02 19.35
N SER A 239 20.06 -16.91 18.42
CA SER A 239 19.94 -17.82 17.27
C SER A 239 20.34 -17.19 15.95
N ILE A 240 20.14 -15.86 15.74
CA ILE A 240 20.23 -15.20 14.43
C ILE A 240 21.69 -14.98 13.95
N GLY A 241 22.66 -15.19 14.82
CA GLY A 241 24.10 -15.05 14.50
C GLY A 241 24.48 -13.61 14.15
N GLN A 242 25.10 -13.44 13.00
CA GLN A 242 25.57 -12.11 12.50
C GLN A 242 24.58 -11.46 11.55
N HIS A 243 23.41 -12.06 11.31
CA HIS A 243 22.42 -11.49 10.40
C HIS A 243 21.73 -10.27 11.00
N SER A 244 21.40 -9.31 10.13
CA SER A 244 20.57 -8.17 10.49
C SER A 244 19.13 -8.59 10.75
N TRP A 245 18.50 -7.95 11.72
CA TRP A 245 17.10 -8.15 12.07
C TRP A 245 16.48 -6.87 12.62
N GLY A 246 15.19 -6.77 12.54
CA GLY A 246 14.42 -5.61 12.97
C GLY A 246 13.30 -5.96 13.94
N VAL A 247 12.73 -4.92 14.55
CA VAL A 247 11.61 -5.02 15.49
C VAL A 247 10.51 -4.06 15.04
N GLY A 248 9.27 -4.54 14.97
CA GLY A 248 8.08 -3.74 14.74
C GLY A 248 7.31 -3.49 16.02
N VAL A 249 6.99 -2.22 16.29
CA VAL A 249 6.16 -1.78 17.42
C VAL A 249 5.04 -0.86 16.95
N LEU A 250 3.97 -0.79 17.72
CA LEU A 250 2.86 0.13 17.48
C LEU A 250 3.17 1.47 18.16
N GLY A 251 3.49 2.50 17.37
CA GLY A 251 3.84 3.83 17.88
C GLY A 251 2.71 4.54 18.62
N PHE A 252 1.48 4.07 18.45
CA PHE A 252 0.27 4.55 19.13
C PHE A 252 -0.18 3.65 20.29
N ALA A 253 0.56 2.58 20.62
CA ALA A 253 0.22 1.72 21.75
C ALA A 253 0.25 2.52 23.09
N PRO A 254 -0.53 2.10 24.09
CA PRO A 254 -0.50 2.72 25.40
C PRO A 254 0.92 2.75 25.99
N PRO A 255 1.29 3.82 26.72
CA PRO A 255 2.65 3.97 27.28
C PRO A 255 3.11 2.78 28.13
N GLU A 256 2.19 2.11 28.79
CA GLU A 256 2.44 0.92 29.62
C GLU A 256 2.94 -0.28 28.82
N ILE A 257 2.64 -0.31 27.52
CA ILE A 257 3.11 -1.34 26.59
C ILE A 257 4.32 -0.83 25.80
N LEU A 258 4.23 0.38 25.24
CA LEU A 258 5.26 0.91 24.34
C LEU A 258 6.57 1.21 25.08
N ASN A 259 6.53 1.85 26.26
CA ASN A 259 7.76 2.25 26.97
C ASN A 259 8.64 1.06 27.35
N PRO A 260 8.13 -0.05 27.94
CA PRO A 260 8.92 -1.25 28.17
C PRO A 260 9.53 -1.82 26.86
N GLN A 261 8.75 -1.84 25.76
CA GLN A 261 9.26 -2.32 24.47
C GLN A 261 10.39 -1.44 23.94
N LEU A 262 10.29 -0.11 24.06
CA LEU A 262 11.37 0.80 23.69
C LEU A 262 12.62 0.59 24.55
N THR A 263 12.47 0.31 25.84
CA THR A 263 13.59 -0.04 26.72
C THR A 263 14.28 -1.32 26.27
N LEU A 264 13.51 -2.36 25.92
CA LEU A 264 14.07 -3.59 25.37
C LEU A 264 14.79 -3.36 24.02
N ILE A 265 14.23 -2.53 23.15
CA ILE A 265 14.89 -2.16 21.88
C ILE A 265 16.25 -1.50 22.13
N GLN A 266 16.36 -0.64 23.13
CA GLN A 266 17.63 -0.02 23.52
C GLN A 266 18.63 -1.04 24.07
N GLU A 267 18.17 -2.02 24.84
CA GLU A 267 18.98 -3.10 25.42
C GLU A 267 19.49 -4.07 24.33
N PHE A 268 18.60 -4.56 23.45
CA PHE A 268 18.91 -5.59 22.47
C PHE A 268 19.51 -5.04 21.17
N ARG A 269 19.32 -3.74 20.88
CA ARG A 269 19.86 -3.01 19.72
C ARG A 269 19.66 -3.74 18.38
N PRO A 270 18.41 -3.99 17.96
CA PRO A 270 18.16 -4.53 16.63
C PRO A 270 18.75 -3.60 15.56
N SER A 271 19.04 -4.13 14.38
CA SER A 271 19.62 -3.37 13.27
C SER A 271 18.71 -2.21 12.82
N VAL A 272 17.39 -2.35 13.00
CA VAL A 272 16.39 -1.37 12.57
C VAL A 272 15.07 -1.56 13.35
N VAL A 273 14.32 -0.47 13.49
CA VAL A 273 12.98 -0.48 14.10
C VAL A 273 11.93 -0.02 13.09
N LEU A 274 10.75 -0.57 13.16
CA LEU A 274 9.56 -0.14 12.42
C LEU A 274 8.52 0.36 13.42
N LEU A 275 8.14 1.64 13.29
CA LEU A 275 7.13 2.29 14.14
C LEU A 275 5.82 2.41 13.33
N ALA A 276 4.94 1.41 13.46
CA ALA A 276 3.62 1.46 12.83
C ALA A 276 2.76 2.53 13.50
N GLY A 277 2.27 3.50 12.72
CA GLY A 277 1.54 4.67 13.24
C GLY A 277 2.38 5.56 14.17
N GLY A 278 3.71 5.47 14.09
CA GLY A 278 4.64 6.26 14.88
C GLY A 278 4.78 7.70 14.41
N ARG A 279 5.47 8.50 15.21
CA ARG A 279 5.74 9.92 14.95
C ARG A 279 7.24 10.17 14.78
N PRO A 280 7.66 11.21 14.02
CA PRO A 280 9.07 11.55 13.83
C PRO A 280 9.86 11.72 15.12
N ALA A 281 9.26 12.25 16.19
CA ALA A 281 9.92 12.40 17.48
C ALA A 281 10.33 11.03 18.10
N GLN A 282 9.47 10.01 17.96
CA GLN A 282 9.79 8.65 18.42
C GLN A 282 10.92 8.04 17.59
N ALA A 283 10.87 8.20 16.25
CA ALA A 283 11.93 7.74 15.37
C ALA A 283 13.27 8.44 15.67
N ARG A 284 13.25 9.75 15.89
CA ARG A 284 14.44 10.55 16.23
C ARG A 284 15.13 10.03 17.49
N ALA A 285 14.36 9.75 18.55
CA ALA A 285 14.90 9.21 19.79
C ALA A 285 15.66 7.88 19.62
N LEU A 286 15.26 7.04 18.65
CA LEU A 286 15.97 5.82 18.30
C LEU A 286 17.19 6.11 17.41
N VAL A 287 17.05 6.98 16.41
CA VAL A 287 18.16 7.36 15.50
C VAL A 287 19.30 8.03 16.27
N GLU A 288 19.04 8.89 17.24
CA GLU A 288 20.03 9.50 18.13
C GLU A 288 20.83 8.45 18.94
N GLN A 289 20.27 7.28 19.12
CA GLN A 289 20.94 6.14 19.76
C GLN A 289 21.61 5.19 18.73
N GLY A 290 21.61 5.56 17.45
CA GLY A 290 22.19 4.79 16.36
C GLY A 290 21.32 3.62 15.88
N ILE A 291 20.00 3.63 16.15
CA ILE A 291 19.04 2.62 15.68
C ILE A 291 18.15 3.27 14.62
N PRO A 292 18.32 2.97 13.31
CA PRO A 292 17.45 3.45 12.25
C PRO A 292 15.99 3.09 12.50
N ALA A 293 15.05 4.02 12.20
CA ALA A 293 13.64 3.78 12.45
C ALA A 293 12.78 4.17 11.25
N TYR A 294 12.02 3.20 10.75
CA TYR A 294 11.04 3.38 9.68
C TYR A 294 9.70 3.86 10.22
N LEU A 295 9.07 4.75 9.46
CA LEU A 295 7.72 5.26 9.72
C LEU A 295 6.79 4.90 8.56
N HIS A 296 5.59 4.42 8.86
CA HIS A 296 4.52 4.27 7.86
C HIS A 296 3.98 5.64 7.45
N VAL A 297 3.82 5.84 6.15
CA VAL A 297 3.34 7.12 5.60
C VAL A 297 2.21 6.88 4.60
N PRO A 298 0.94 6.96 5.05
CA PRO A 298 -0.23 6.66 4.23
C PRO A 298 -0.72 7.85 3.38
N SER A 299 -0.01 8.99 3.39
CA SER A 299 -0.41 10.16 2.59
C SER A 299 0.75 11.09 2.29
N PRO A 300 0.69 11.85 1.16
CA PRO A 300 1.71 12.85 0.81
C PRO A 300 1.84 13.97 1.84
N GLY A 301 0.71 14.42 2.43
CA GLY A 301 0.72 15.46 3.45
C GLY A 301 1.51 15.03 4.69
N LEU A 302 1.33 13.79 5.14
CA LEU A 302 2.07 13.24 6.27
C LEU A 302 3.55 13.04 5.92
N LEU A 303 3.86 12.61 4.69
CA LEU A 303 5.25 12.51 4.21
C LEU A 303 5.95 13.86 4.26
N SER A 304 5.31 14.92 3.75
CA SER A 304 5.86 16.28 3.78
C SER A 304 6.15 16.76 5.21
N LEU A 305 5.23 16.47 6.14
CA LEU A 305 5.42 16.81 7.56
C LEU A 305 6.62 16.04 8.14
N PHE A 306 6.68 14.73 7.93
CA PHE A 306 7.74 13.88 8.49
C PHE A 306 9.12 14.20 7.92
N LEU A 307 9.21 14.57 6.63
CA LEU A 307 10.45 15.06 6.02
C LEU A 307 10.96 16.35 6.69
N LYS A 308 10.05 17.31 6.94
CA LYS A 308 10.36 18.57 7.65
C LYS A 308 10.85 18.29 9.08
N ASP A 309 10.29 17.29 9.73
CA ASP A 309 10.69 16.87 11.08
C ASP A 309 11.99 16.04 11.10
N GLY A 310 12.64 15.84 9.94
CA GLY A 310 13.94 15.19 9.83
C GLY A 310 13.90 13.66 9.66
N ALA A 311 12.74 13.03 9.54
CA ALA A 311 12.67 11.60 9.23
C ALA A 311 13.17 11.29 7.81
N ARG A 312 13.80 10.12 7.63
CA ARG A 312 14.42 9.70 6.35
C ARG A 312 14.13 8.25 5.96
N HIS A 313 13.50 7.48 6.83
CA HIS A 313 13.17 6.08 6.60
C HIS A 313 11.65 5.93 6.55
N PHE A 314 11.11 5.51 5.40
CA PHE A 314 9.66 5.48 5.17
C PHE A 314 9.20 4.16 4.58
N ILE A 315 7.98 3.76 4.97
CA ILE A 315 7.24 2.67 4.35
C ILE A 315 5.99 3.23 3.71
N PHE A 316 5.82 2.95 2.42
CA PHE A 316 4.68 3.35 1.61
C PHE A 316 3.74 2.16 1.44
N GLU A 317 2.79 2.06 2.36
CA GLU A 317 1.88 0.94 2.46
C GLU A 317 0.53 1.29 1.83
N GLY A 318 0.24 0.67 0.70
CA GLY A 318 -1.02 0.84 0.00
C GLY A 318 -2.17 0.06 0.65
N ARG A 319 -3.40 0.39 0.25
CA ARG A 319 -4.64 -0.22 0.76
C ARG A 319 -4.76 -1.71 0.46
N GLU A 320 -3.91 -2.27 -0.39
CA GLU A 320 -3.81 -3.69 -0.73
C GLU A 320 -3.11 -4.53 0.34
N CYS A 321 -2.40 -3.91 1.26
CA CYS A 321 -1.70 -4.63 2.32
C CYS A 321 -2.63 -5.48 3.18
N GLY A 322 -2.14 -6.58 3.69
CA GLY A 322 -2.78 -7.31 4.79
C GLY A 322 -2.58 -6.58 6.12
N GLY A 323 -3.56 -6.66 7.00
CA GLY A 323 -3.52 -5.94 8.27
C GLY A 323 -4.08 -4.52 8.17
N HIS A 324 -3.62 -3.61 9.01
CA HIS A 324 -4.07 -2.21 9.01
C HIS A 324 -3.64 -1.51 7.73
N VAL A 325 -4.57 -0.78 7.11
CA VAL A 325 -4.35 -0.12 5.82
C VAL A 325 -4.70 1.36 5.88
N GLY A 326 -3.97 2.16 5.10
CA GLY A 326 -4.33 3.54 4.81
C GLY A 326 -5.50 3.66 3.82
N PRO A 327 -5.95 4.89 3.55
CA PRO A 327 -7.08 5.11 2.66
C PRO A 327 -6.77 4.96 1.17
N ARG A 328 -5.49 5.07 0.76
CA ARG A 328 -5.10 5.12 -0.64
C ARG A 328 -4.57 3.79 -1.16
N PHE A 329 -4.96 3.44 -2.38
CA PHE A 329 -4.37 2.32 -3.11
C PHE A 329 -2.93 2.62 -3.53
N SER A 330 -2.13 1.58 -3.70
CA SER A 330 -0.69 1.67 -3.93
C SER A 330 -0.33 2.60 -5.09
N PHE A 331 -0.96 2.47 -6.24
CA PHE A 331 -0.62 3.31 -7.39
C PHE A 331 -0.88 4.80 -7.13
N VAL A 332 -2.01 5.15 -6.54
CA VAL A 332 -2.29 6.55 -6.19
C VAL A 332 -1.31 7.07 -5.14
N LEU A 333 -1.05 6.28 -4.10
CA LEU A 333 -0.14 6.64 -3.02
C LEU A 333 1.29 6.82 -3.53
N TRP A 334 1.81 5.82 -4.26
CA TRP A 334 3.19 5.82 -4.74
C TRP A 334 3.45 6.92 -5.77
N GLU A 335 2.51 7.17 -6.69
CA GLU A 335 2.61 8.27 -7.64
C GLU A 335 2.79 9.61 -6.95
N GLN A 336 1.93 9.90 -5.97
CA GLN A 336 1.97 11.16 -5.21
C GLN A 336 3.24 11.29 -4.36
N GLN A 337 3.66 10.20 -3.70
CA GLN A 337 4.83 10.23 -2.82
C GLN A 337 6.14 10.34 -3.60
N ILE A 338 6.27 9.61 -4.71
CA ILE A 338 7.47 9.70 -5.56
C ILE A 338 7.61 11.11 -6.13
N LYS A 339 6.52 11.71 -6.62
CA LYS A 339 6.54 13.09 -7.08
C LYS A 339 7.06 14.04 -6.01
N LEU A 340 6.56 13.95 -4.78
CA LEU A 340 6.99 14.77 -3.66
C LEU A 340 8.48 14.56 -3.33
N LEU A 341 8.94 13.31 -3.33
CA LEU A 341 10.33 12.98 -3.02
C LEU A 341 11.31 13.38 -4.13
N LEU A 342 10.86 13.45 -5.37
CA LEU A 342 11.68 13.98 -6.47
C LEU A 342 11.91 15.50 -6.35
N GLU A 343 11.08 16.22 -5.61
CA GLU A 343 11.26 17.62 -5.27
C GLU A 343 12.12 17.82 -4.01
N PHE A 344 12.38 16.76 -3.24
CA PHE A 344 13.22 16.81 -2.05
C PHE A 344 14.69 17.01 -2.41
N GLU A 345 15.41 17.84 -1.65
CA GLU A 345 16.78 18.25 -1.98
C GLU A 345 17.81 17.11 -1.83
N HIS A 346 17.63 16.23 -0.83
CA HIS A 346 18.57 15.20 -0.43
C HIS A 346 18.01 13.77 -0.52
N PRO A 347 17.62 13.29 -1.73
CA PRO A 347 17.02 11.95 -1.87
C PRO A 347 17.98 10.82 -1.49
N GLU A 348 19.30 11.03 -1.59
CA GLU A 348 20.32 10.05 -1.21
C GLU A 348 20.30 9.67 0.28
N GLN A 349 19.66 10.49 1.12
CA GLN A 349 19.47 10.19 2.54
C GLN A 349 18.26 9.28 2.77
N LEU A 350 17.39 9.09 1.76
CA LEU A 350 16.12 8.38 1.93
C LEU A 350 16.31 6.87 1.84
N HIS A 351 15.66 6.17 2.77
CA HIS A 351 15.49 4.72 2.78
C HIS A 351 13.99 4.43 2.63
N LEU A 352 13.61 3.81 1.54
CA LEU A 352 12.21 3.66 1.14
C LEU A 352 11.86 2.19 0.97
N LEU A 353 10.80 1.75 1.66
CA LEU A 353 10.21 0.43 1.49
C LEU A 353 8.80 0.59 0.89
N PHE A 354 8.56 -0.03 -0.25
CA PHE A 354 7.24 -0.11 -0.87
C PHE A 354 6.54 -1.37 -0.38
N ALA A 355 5.27 -1.25 0.00
CA ALA A 355 4.49 -2.34 0.59
C ALA A 355 3.05 -2.36 0.06
N GLY A 356 2.49 -3.55 -0.07
CA GLY A 356 1.13 -3.79 -0.53
C GLY A 356 1.05 -4.53 -1.86
N GLY A 357 0.58 -5.78 -1.84
CA GLY A 357 0.39 -6.59 -3.03
C GLY A 357 1.65 -7.05 -3.75
N ILE A 358 2.83 -6.88 -3.15
CA ILE A 358 4.11 -7.29 -3.71
C ILE A 358 4.41 -8.72 -3.23
N HIS A 359 4.66 -9.65 -4.16
CA HIS A 359 4.83 -11.05 -3.81
C HIS A 359 5.71 -11.89 -4.78
N ASP A 360 6.04 -11.35 -5.95
CA ASP A 360 6.79 -12.03 -7.00
C ASP A 360 7.72 -11.07 -7.77
N GLU A 361 8.42 -11.60 -8.76
CA GLU A 361 9.33 -10.85 -9.62
C GLU A 361 8.61 -9.82 -10.49
N ARG A 362 7.35 -10.05 -10.88
CA ARG A 362 6.54 -9.10 -11.66
C ARG A 362 6.21 -7.87 -10.83
N SER A 363 5.66 -8.07 -9.65
CA SER A 363 5.33 -6.98 -8.73
C SER A 363 6.57 -6.21 -8.28
N ALA A 364 7.70 -6.91 -8.07
CA ALA A 364 8.99 -6.29 -7.80
C ALA A 364 9.49 -5.44 -8.98
N ALA A 365 9.39 -5.95 -10.22
CA ALA A 365 9.76 -5.19 -11.42
C ALA A 365 8.89 -3.92 -11.60
N MET A 366 7.60 -3.99 -11.27
CA MET A 366 6.71 -2.82 -11.26
C MET A 366 7.22 -1.75 -10.28
N VAL A 367 7.56 -2.14 -9.05
CA VAL A 367 8.12 -1.22 -8.03
C VAL A 367 9.48 -0.66 -8.47
N ALA A 368 10.35 -1.50 -9.03
CA ALA A 368 11.65 -1.05 -9.54
C ALA A 368 11.50 0.03 -10.62
N ALA A 369 10.56 -0.15 -11.55
CA ALA A 369 10.28 0.84 -12.58
C ALA A 369 9.68 2.13 -12.00
N ILE A 370 8.70 2.02 -11.10
CA ILE A 370 8.03 3.18 -10.45
C ILE A 370 9.06 4.03 -9.68
N SER A 371 9.94 3.40 -8.92
CA SER A 371 10.91 4.05 -8.03
C SER A 371 12.24 4.43 -8.68
N ALA A 372 12.47 4.03 -9.93
CA ALA A 372 13.75 4.22 -10.63
C ALA A 372 14.26 5.68 -10.64
N PRO A 373 13.43 6.72 -10.82
CA PRO A 373 13.91 8.10 -10.75
C PRO A 373 14.45 8.50 -9.38
N LEU A 374 13.88 7.98 -8.29
CA LEU A 374 14.41 8.19 -6.94
C LEU A 374 15.74 7.46 -6.73
N ALA A 375 15.83 6.21 -7.21
CA ALA A 375 17.08 5.47 -7.20
C ALA A 375 18.19 6.19 -7.99
N ALA A 376 17.85 6.80 -9.13
CA ALA A 376 18.78 7.59 -9.93
C ALA A 376 19.30 8.84 -9.19
N ARG A 377 18.55 9.33 -8.20
CA ARG A 377 18.97 10.41 -7.30
C ARG A 377 19.60 9.92 -5.99
N GLY A 378 19.90 8.63 -5.90
CA GLY A 378 20.61 8.03 -4.77
C GLY A 378 19.73 7.53 -3.63
N ALA A 379 18.40 7.61 -3.73
CA ALA A 379 17.51 7.02 -2.73
C ALA A 379 17.68 5.49 -2.68
N LYS A 380 17.65 4.94 -1.48
CA LYS A 380 17.79 3.51 -1.24
C LYS A 380 16.40 2.87 -1.27
N ILE A 381 16.18 2.00 -2.25
CA ILE A 381 14.86 1.42 -2.56
C ILE A 381 14.81 -0.04 -2.16
N GLY A 382 13.71 -0.46 -1.55
CA GLY A 382 13.40 -1.85 -1.26
C GLY A 382 11.90 -2.11 -1.19
N ILE A 383 11.56 -3.35 -0.88
CA ILE A 383 10.18 -3.81 -0.73
C ILE A 383 9.96 -4.43 0.65
N LEU A 384 8.74 -4.29 1.16
CA LEU A 384 8.30 -4.95 2.37
C LEU A 384 7.14 -5.88 2.02
N MET A 385 7.29 -7.15 2.36
CA MET A 385 6.35 -8.23 2.07
C MET A 385 5.81 -8.81 3.38
N GLY A 386 4.50 -9.02 3.46
CA GLY A 386 3.83 -9.65 4.60
C GLY A 386 3.24 -10.99 4.19
N THR A 387 2.04 -10.97 3.60
CA THR A 387 1.23 -12.17 3.31
C THR A 387 1.96 -13.22 2.47
N ALA A 388 2.84 -12.82 1.55
CA ALA A 388 3.64 -13.75 0.75
C ALA A 388 4.51 -14.68 1.63
N TYR A 389 5.05 -14.17 2.72
CA TYR A 389 5.82 -14.98 3.68
C TYR A 389 4.96 -16.01 4.42
N ILE A 390 3.66 -15.75 4.64
CA ILE A 390 2.74 -16.72 5.24
C ILE A 390 2.55 -17.95 4.35
N ALA A 391 2.65 -17.77 3.03
CA ALA A 391 2.51 -18.87 2.08
C ALA A 391 3.73 -19.81 2.02
N THR A 392 4.86 -19.45 2.62
CA THR A 392 6.08 -20.26 2.61
C THR A 392 5.97 -21.52 3.48
N HIS A 393 6.80 -22.52 3.22
CA HIS A 393 6.91 -23.70 4.05
C HIS A 393 7.52 -23.36 5.43
N GLU A 394 8.47 -22.43 5.44
CA GLU A 394 9.16 -21.97 6.65
C GLU A 394 8.20 -21.31 7.63
N ALA A 395 7.15 -20.64 7.17
CA ALA A 395 6.13 -20.09 8.05
C ALA A 395 5.47 -21.16 8.94
N VAL A 396 5.34 -22.39 8.43
CA VAL A 396 4.80 -23.52 9.21
C VAL A 396 5.90 -24.25 9.97
N SER A 397 7.00 -24.61 9.33
CA SER A 397 8.06 -25.40 9.99
C SER A 397 8.74 -24.64 11.12
N CYS A 398 8.78 -23.31 11.08
CA CYS A 398 9.30 -22.45 12.15
C CYS A 398 8.21 -22.02 13.15
N GLY A 399 7.00 -22.55 13.07
CA GLY A 399 5.93 -22.29 14.03
C GLY A 399 5.28 -20.91 13.97
N ALA A 400 5.57 -20.11 12.92
CA ALA A 400 4.95 -18.80 12.74
C ALA A 400 3.44 -18.89 12.47
N VAL A 401 3.01 -19.90 11.72
CA VAL A 401 1.60 -20.23 11.47
C VAL A 401 1.41 -21.75 11.45
N ASN A 402 0.17 -22.21 11.61
CA ASN A 402 -0.14 -23.62 11.38
C ASN A 402 -0.51 -23.88 9.90
N GLU A 403 -0.41 -25.14 9.45
CA GLU A 403 -0.67 -25.53 8.07
C GLU A 403 -2.10 -25.20 7.61
N ASN A 404 -3.09 -25.29 8.49
CA ASN A 404 -4.47 -24.95 8.15
C ASN A 404 -4.62 -23.45 7.82
N PHE A 405 -3.91 -22.58 8.56
CA PHE A 405 -3.91 -21.13 8.29
C PHE A 405 -3.20 -20.84 6.96
N ARG A 406 -2.03 -21.43 6.73
CA ARG A 406 -1.29 -21.30 5.46
C ARG A 406 -2.14 -21.75 4.27
N THR A 407 -2.78 -22.92 4.37
CA THR A 407 -3.66 -23.46 3.31
C THR A 407 -4.82 -22.51 3.00
N LYS A 408 -5.43 -21.91 4.03
CA LYS A 408 -6.51 -20.92 3.84
C LYS A 408 -6.01 -19.63 3.17
N VAL A 409 -4.80 -19.18 3.49
CA VAL A 409 -4.19 -18.01 2.85
C VAL A 409 -3.94 -18.29 1.36
N ILE A 410 -3.39 -19.46 1.04
CA ILE A 410 -3.10 -19.85 -0.35
C ILE A 410 -4.39 -20.04 -1.17
N ALA A 411 -5.42 -20.62 -0.57
CA ALA A 411 -6.72 -20.88 -1.23
C ALA A 411 -7.63 -19.63 -1.26
N GLY A 412 -7.27 -18.56 -0.58
CA GLY A 412 -8.10 -17.37 -0.45
C GLY A 412 -8.09 -16.50 -1.71
N ASP A 413 -9.20 -16.49 -2.44
CA ASP A 413 -9.35 -15.69 -3.67
C ASP A 413 -9.78 -14.24 -3.39
N VAL A 414 -10.37 -13.98 -2.23
CA VAL A 414 -10.98 -12.69 -1.88
C VAL A 414 -10.51 -12.22 -0.52
N THR A 415 -10.13 -10.95 -0.47
CA THR A 415 -9.87 -10.23 0.79
C THR A 415 -10.87 -9.11 0.97
N VAL A 416 -11.17 -8.78 2.21
CA VAL A 416 -12.11 -7.72 2.58
C VAL A 416 -11.49 -6.75 3.56
N LEU A 417 -12.07 -5.56 3.62
CA LEU A 417 -11.73 -4.58 4.64
C LEU A 417 -12.72 -4.68 5.80
N LEU A 418 -12.20 -5.02 6.96
CA LEU A 418 -12.94 -5.00 8.22
C LEU A 418 -12.64 -3.69 8.92
N GLU A 419 -13.63 -2.81 9.00
CA GLU A 419 -13.52 -1.54 9.69
C GLU A 419 -14.00 -1.69 11.14
N THR A 420 -13.05 -1.71 12.07
CA THR A 420 -13.31 -1.90 13.52
C THR A 420 -13.51 -0.59 14.28
N ALA A 421 -13.11 0.54 13.70
CA ALA A 421 -13.38 1.90 14.18
C ALA A 421 -13.17 2.89 13.01
N PRO A 422 -13.67 4.12 13.09
CA PRO A 422 -13.42 5.14 12.06
C PRO A 422 -11.94 5.33 11.79
N GLY A 423 -11.51 5.12 10.52
CA GLY A 423 -10.12 5.21 10.10
C GLY A 423 -9.22 4.02 10.48
N HIS A 424 -9.78 2.98 11.10
CA HIS A 424 -9.09 1.73 11.44
C HIS A 424 -9.63 0.57 10.60
N ALA A 425 -9.26 0.53 9.33
CA ALA A 425 -9.57 -0.56 8.42
C ALA A 425 -8.45 -1.60 8.43
N THR A 426 -8.82 -2.88 8.48
CA THR A 426 -7.90 -4.02 8.42
C THR A 426 -8.28 -4.91 7.26
N ARG A 427 -7.33 -5.20 6.36
CA ARG A 427 -7.55 -6.17 5.28
C ARG A 427 -7.29 -7.58 5.79
N CYS A 428 -8.26 -8.45 5.58
CA CYS A 428 -8.19 -9.86 5.96
C CYS A 428 -8.89 -10.75 4.92
N LEU A 429 -8.75 -12.05 5.05
CA LEU A 429 -9.51 -13.01 4.26
C LEU A 429 -11.00 -12.92 4.61
N GLN A 430 -11.85 -13.15 3.61
CA GLN A 430 -13.28 -13.37 3.83
C GLN A 430 -13.47 -14.63 4.68
N THR A 431 -14.14 -14.53 5.82
CA THR A 431 -14.40 -15.62 6.76
C THR A 431 -15.78 -15.49 7.37
N ASN A 432 -16.29 -16.58 7.95
CA ASN A 432 -17.57 -16.53 8.69
C ASN A 432 -17.57 -15.48 9.82
N PHE A 433 -16.40 -15.21 10.42
CA PHE A 433 -16.27 -14.15 11.43
C PHE A 433 -16.56 -12.78 10.83
N VAL A 434 -15.98 -12.48 9.65
CA VAL A 434 -16.21 -11.22 8.95
C VAL A 434 -17.69 -11.06 8.58
N ASP A 435 -18.32 -12.12 8.11
CA ASP A 435 -19.74 -12.10 7.75
C ASP A 435 -20.62 -11.83 8.98
N GLN A 436 -20.35 -12.50 10.10
CA GLN A 436 -21.04 -12.28 11.37
C GLN A 436 -20.83 -10.86 11.92
N PHE A 437 -19.58 -10.36 11.88
CA PHE A 437 -19.25 -9.01 12.30
C PHE A 437 -20.01 -7.96 11.48
N ASN A 438 -20.02 -8.09 10.16
CA ASN A 438 -20.71 -7.15 9.28
C ASN A 438 -22.23 -7.24 9.44
N ALA A 439 -22.80 -8.44 9.62
CA ALA A 439 -24.21 -8.63 9.88
C ALA A 439 -24.64 -7.98 11.20
N GLU A 440 -23.85 -8.15 12.27
CA GLU A 440 -24.13 -7.53 13.56
C GLU A 440 -23.99 -6.02 13.53
N LYS A 441 -22.95 -5.51 12.84
CA LYS A 441 -22.75 -4.07 12.60
C LYS A 441 -23.97 -3.46 11.90
N LYS A 442 -24.49 -4.11 10.84
CA LYS A 442 -25.71 -3.68 10.15
C LYS A 442 -26.94 -3.72 11.05
N ARG A 443 -27.09 -4.77 11.84
CA ARG A 443 -28.21 -4.90 12.78
C ARG A 443 -28.22 -3.78 13.80
N LEU A 444 -27.07 -3.43 14.37
CA LEU A 444 -26.94 -2.35 15.35
C LEU A 444 -27.22 -0.97 14.73
N HIS A 445 -26.74 -0.72 13.51
CA HIS A 445 -27.06 0.52 12.78
C HIS A 445 -28.57 0.62 12.50
N ALA A 446 -29.20 -0.46 12.03
CA ALA A 446 -30.65 -0.49 11.76
C ALA A 446 -31.50 -0.29 13.04
N ALA A 447 -30.96 -0.68 14.20
CA ALA A 447 -31.58 -0.44 15.52
C ALA A 447 -31.39 1.01 16.03
N GLY A 448 -30.71 1.89 15.28
CA GLY A 448 -30.46 3.27 15.67
C GLY A 448 -29.37 3.43 16.74
N THR A 449 -28.55 2.40 16.95
CA THR A 449 -27.42 2.47 17.90
C THR A 449 -26.37 3.46 17.37
N ASP A 450 -25.87 4.33 18.24
CA ASP A 450 -24.83 5.27 17.86
C ASP A 450 -23.51 4.58 17.52
N SER A 451 -22.73 5.18 16.61
CA SER A 451 -21.50 4.59 16.10
C SER A 451 -20.47 4.28 17.19
N GLN A 452 -20.37 5.12 18.24
CA GLN A 452 -19.41 4.89 19.31
C GLN A 452 -19.75 3.65 20.15
N THR A 453 -21.04 3.42 20.39
CA THR A 453 -21.56 2.22 21.07
C THR A 453 -21.34 0.99 20.19
N ILE A 454 -21.60 1.09 18.88
CA ILE A 454 -21.33 -0.01 17.92
C ILE A 454 -19.88 -0.46 18.01
N TRP A 455 -18.94 0.49 17.92
CA TRP A 455 -17.49 0.19 17.96
C TRP A 455 -16.99 -0.40 19.30
N LYS A 456 -17.71 -0.16 20.38
CA LYS A 456 -17.41 -0.78 21.68
C LYS A 456 -18.00 -2.16 21.85
N THR A 457 -19.05 -2.46 21.10
CA THR A 457 -19.79 -3.73 21.19
C THR A 457 -19.18 -4.80 20.30
N LEU A 458 -18.66 -4.41 19.14
CA LEU A 458 -18.02 -5.27 18.15
C LEU A 458 -16.51 -5.44 18.43
#